data_f4fd58895f422f1368a7e0bb7611378b
#
_entry.id   f4fd58895f422f1368a7e0bb7611378b
#
_cell.length_a   1.000
_cell.length_b   1.000
_cell.length_c   1.000
_cell.angle_alpha   90.00
_cell.angle_beta   90.00
_cell.angle_gamma   90.00
#
_symmetry.space_group_name_H-M   'P 1'
#
loop_
_entity.id
_entity.type
_entity.pdbx_description
1 polymer ?
#
loop_
_entity_poly.entity_id
_entity_poly.type
_entity_poly.pdbx_seq_one_letter_code
_entity_poly.pdbx_strand_id
1 'polypeptide(L)'
;MDCDIVLVGLNHRTAGVDVRERFALVDFCSRENWALPCDDVIGEAMILSTCNRVELLATGHGDVAGRILERWATARGTDPEELRPYVYIYKNMDAVRHLFSVASSLDSMILGEPQILGQLKSAYRKAAACHATGVILNRLLHKAFSVAKRVRTETAVASRDEAMSVGAGEMAERASTHLQHHKAMLVGAGEMAELAATHLLQAGVDEILVANRTFSRGEELARQFNGRALPFESLASHLTEVDIIITSTGSPDPVIRARDIRGVLKARKNRPMFFIDIAVPRDIDPDVNGLDNVYLYDIDDLKEVVEENLATRRDEAQKAAEIVDEEVDIFRQWLCSLDVQPTIVDLIQHGENAAHEEVARTLKRLGHVDDATREAIEVMALALVRKLNHDPIMFLKRGTMSQEGSAPRISLMRRIFNLDQGCTCSARNNGEHE
;
A
#
# COMPACT_ATOMS: atom_id res chain seq x y z
N MET A 1 23.69 4.42 -0.19
CA MET A 1 22.74 5.05 0.78
C MET A 1 22.51 4.06 1.91
N ASP A 2 22.74 4.47 3.15
CA ASP A 2 22.36 3.65 4.33
C ASP A 2 20.87 3.83 4.67
N CYS A 3 20.01 4.03 3.68
CA CYS A 3 18.59 4.25 3.89
C CYS A 3 17.84 2.95 3.69
N ASP A 4 17.27 2.42 4.77
CA ASP A 4 16.44 1.22 4.75
C ASP A 4 15.01 1.54 4.30
N ILE A 5 14.43 0.63 3.54
CA ILE A 5 13.00 0.58 3.26
C ILE A 5 12.41 -0.45 4.21
N VAL A 6 11.48 -0.05 5.07
CA VAL A 6 10.90 -0.93 6.10
C VAL A 6 9.39 -0.90 6.01
N LEU A 7 8.78 -2.06 6.02
CA LEU A 7 7.34 -2.24 6.12
C LEU A 7 7.04 -3.04 7.40
N VAL A 8 6.22 -2.46 8.27
CA VAL A 8 5.68 -3.12 9.46
C VAL A 8 4.18 -3.21 9.29
N GLY A 9 3.62 -4.41 9.45
CA GLY A 9 2.20 -4.60 9.21
C GLY A 9 1.60 -5.76 9.96
N LEU A 10 0.30 -5.76 10.06
CA LEU A 10 -0.53 -6.91 10.43
C LEU A 10 -1.61 -7.12 9.36
N ASN A 11 -2.01 -8.35 9.17
CA ASN A 11 -3.06 -8.68 8.22
C ASN A 11 -3.94 -9.83 8.74
N HIS A 12 -4.92 -10.24 7.95
CA HIS A 12 -5.85 -11.33 8.27
C HIS A 12 -5.19 -12.69 8.58
N ARG A 13 -3.91 -12.91 8.19
CA ARG A 13 -3.16 -14.12 8.49
C ARG A 13 -2.47 -14.07 9.85
N THR A 14 -2.11 -12.87 10.32
CA THR A 14 -1.37 -12.67 11.57
C THR A 14 -2.26 -12.21 12.72
N ALA A 15 -3.46 -11.69 12.41
CA ALA A 15 -4.35 -11.06 13.39
C ALA A 15 -5.82 -11.31 13.02
N GLY A 16 -6.60 -11.84 13.95
CA GLY A 16 -8.06 -11.92 13.82
C GLY A 16 -8.73 -10.55 13.77
N VAL A 17 -10.01 -10.51 13.43
CA VAL A 17 -10.76 -9.27 13.23
C VAL A 17 -10.70 -8.34 14.44
N ASP A 18 -10.83 -8.87 15.68
CA ASP A 18 -10.78 -8.08 16.91
C ASP A 18 -9.45 -7.32 17.08
N VAL A 19 -8.35 -7.97 16.73
CA VAL A 19 -7.00 -7.39 16.80
C VAL A 19 -6.83 -6.34 15.71
N ARG A 20 -7.31 -6.62 14.48
CA ARG A 20 -7.25 -5.66 13.37
C ARG A 20 -8.05 -4.39 13.68
N GLU A 21 -9.26 -4.53 14.27
CA GLU A 21 -10.07 -3.40 14.74
C GLU A 21 -9.34 -2.58 15.80
N ARG A 22 -8.75 -3.25 16.80
CA ARG A 22 -8.02 -2.60 17.89
C ARG A 22 -6.85 -1.76 17.38
N PHE A 23 -6.12 -2.25 16.38
CA PHE A 23 -4.91 -1.62 15.83
C PHE A 23 -5.14 -0.87 14.52
N ALA A 24 -6.38 -0.81 14.02
CA ALA A 24 -6.72 -0.04 12.82
C ALA A 24 -6.35 1.43 12.99
N LEU A 25 -5.74 2.00 11.96
CA LEU A 25 -5.36 3.41 11.93
C LEU A 25 -6.36 4.15 11.04
N VAL A 26 -7.40 4.72 11.65
CA VAL A 26 -8.45 5.49 10.97
C VAL A 26 -8.15 6.98 11.13
N ASP A 27 -8.33 7.76 10.05
CA ASP A 27 -8.17 9.23 9.98
C ASP A 27 -6.74 9.80 10.12
N PHE A 28 -6.02 9.79 8.99
CA PHE A 28 -4.71 10.42 8.85
C PHE A 28 -4.73 11.65 7.93
N CYS A 29 -5.76 12.47 7.98
CA CYS A 29 -5.92 13.58 7.03
C CYS A 29 -5.49 14.95 7.55
N SER A 30 -4.92 15.08 8.76
CA SER A 30 -4.36 16.35 9.22
C SER A 30 -2.86 16.23 9.50
N ARG A 31 -2.09 17.27 9.16
CA ARG A 31 -0.67 17.38 9.50
C ARG A 31 -0.41 17.19 11.00
N GLU A 32 -1.39 17.57 11.84
CA GLU A 32 -1.30 17.53 13.29
C GLU A 32 -1.53 16.12 13.86
N ASN A 33 -2.20 15.22 13.12
CA ASN A 33 -2.57 13.87 13.54
C ASN A 33 -1.95 12.76 12.68
N TRP A 34 -0.86 13.04 11.95
CA TRP A 34 -0.17 12.01 11.20
C TRP A 34 0.55 11.05 12.15
N ALA A 35 0.13 9.78 12.18
CA ALA A 35 0.66 8.79 13.11
C ALA A 35 2.13 8.43 12.88
N LEU A 36 2.65 8.71 11.68
CA LEU A 36 4.02 8.39 11.31
C LEU A 36 4.74 9.65 10.73
N PRO A 37 4.98 10.68 11.56
CA PRO A 37 5.70 11.86 11.12
C PRO A 37 7.15 11.53 10.77
N CYS A 38 7.68 12.22 9.75
CA CYS A 38 9.10 12.17 9.45
C CYS A 38 9.90 12.80 10.60
N ASP A 39 10.98 12.13 11.00
CA ASP A 39 11.90 12.56 12.07
C ASP A 39 13.35 12.18 11.69
N ASP A 40 14.27 12.17 12.66
CA ASP A 40 15.68 11.82 12.42
C ASP A 40 15.88 10.35 12.01
N VAL A 41 14.90 9.46 12.27
CA VAL A 41 14.93 8.05 11.94
C VAL A 41 14.10 7.76 10.69
N ILE A 42 12.91 8.37 10.57
CA ILE A 42 11.96 8.18 9.47
C ILE A 42 12.04 9.36 8.51
N GLY A 43 12.55 9.12 7.29
CA GLY A 43 12.64 10.14 6.24
C GLY A 43 11.38 10.25 5.39
N GLU A 44 10.78 9.13 5.03
CA GLU A 44 9.53 9.07 4.25
C GLU A 44 8.60 8.03 4.86
N ALA A 45 7.28 8.25 4.77
CA ALA A 45 6.30 7.34 5.35
C ALA A 45 4.96 7.30 4.62
N MET A 46 4.32 6.12 4.61
CA MET A 46 2.96 5.91 4.14
C MET A 46 2.24 4.88 5.03
N ILE A 47 0.94 5.05 5.22
CA ILE A 47 0.10 4.11 5.96
C ILE A 47 -1.00 3.59 5.03
N LEU A 48 -1.10 2.27 4.93
CA LEU A 48 -2.19 1.55 4.28
C LEU A 48 -3.03 0.88 5.36
N SER A 49 -4.26 1.33 5.56
CA SER A 49 -5.21 0.74 6.49
C SER A 49 -6.48 0.37 5.74
N THR A 50 -6.83 -0.92 5.77
CA THR A 50 -8.00 -1.50 5.09
C THR A 50 -8.71 -2.45 6.05
N CYS A 51 -9.80 -3.10 5.63
CA CYS A 51 -10.45 -4.14 6.42
C CYS A 51 -9.55 -5.37 6.71
N ASN A 52 -8.59 -5.67 5.81
CA ASN A 52 -7.81 -6.90 5.87
C ASN A 52 -6.36 -6.70 6.31
N ARG A 53 -5.86 -5.45 6.34
CA ARG A 53 -4.47 -5.13 6.73
C ARG A 53 -4.30 -3.72 7.24
N VAL A 54 -3.34 -3.57 8.13
CA VAL A 54 -2.77 -2.28 8.48
C VAL A 54 -1.26 -2.37 8.28
N GLU A 55 -0.73 -1.57 7.37
CA GLU A 55 0.69 -1.58 6.99
C GLU A 55 1.26 -0.17 7.02
N LEU A 56 2.42 -0.03 7.64
CA LEU A 56 3.18 1.20 7.72
C LEU A 56 4.49 0.99 6.95
N LEU A 57 4.62 1.71 5.85
CA LEU A 57 5.81 1.69 5.00
C LEU A 57 6.61 2.95 5.26
N ALA A 58 7.89 2.81 5.53
CA ALA A 58 8.77 3.95 5.75
C ALA A 58 10.16 3.74 5.13
N THR A 59 10.85 4.84 4.88
CA THR A 59 12.29 4.86 4.60
C THR A 59 13.01 5.64 5.68
N GLY A 60 14.24 5.24 6.01
CA GLY A 60 14.99 5.96 7.03
C GLY A 60 16.30 5.28 7.39
N HIS A 61 16.85 5.70 8.55
CA HIS A 61 18.14 5.24 9.04
C HIS A 61 18.04 4.70 10.47
N GLY A 62 18.83 3.70 10.80
CA GLY A 62 18.84 3.11 12.14
C GLY A 62 17.66 2.15 12.39
N ASP A 63 17.05 2.19 13.58
CA ASP A 63 15.93 1.30 13.92
C ASP A 63 14.58 1.86 13.46
N VAL A 64 14.36 1.88 12.16
CA VAL A 64 13.11 2.32 11.54
C VAL A 64 11.94 1.43 11.99
N ALA A 65 12.14 0.11 12.12
CA ALA A 65 11.08 -0.81 12.52
C ALA A 65 10.61 -0.54 13.97
N GLY A 66 11.55 -0.38 14.90
CA GLY A 66 11.22 -0.02 16.28
C GLY A 66 10.49 1.31 16.37
N ARG A 67 10.95 2.31 15.60
CA ARG A 67 10.29 3.63 15.55
C ARG A 67 8.87 3.55 15.02
N ILE A 68 8.61 2.74 14.00
CA ILE A 68 7.25 2.51 13.48
C ILE A 68 6.37 1.89 14.57
N LEU A 69 6.84 0.84 15.26
CA LEU A 69 6.10 0.17 16.32
C LEU A 69 5.75 1.11 17.48
N GLU A 70 6.73 1.91 17.94
CA GLU A 70 6.51 2.92 18.99
C GLU A 70 5.42 3.93 18.58
N ARG A 71 5.51 4.47 17.35
CA ARG A 71 4.55 5.45 16.84
C ARG A 71 3.16 4.85 16.68
N TRP A 72 3.06 3.63 16.15
CA TRP A 72 1.80 2.93 15.98
C TRP A 72 1.14 2.65 17.33
N ALA A 73 1.87 2.10 18.29
CA ALA A 73 1.38 1.85 19.63
C ALA A 73 0.92 3.15 20.32
N THR A 74 1.72 4.23 20.22
CA THR A 74 1.35 5.55 20.75
C THR A 74 0.05 6.05 20.14
N ALA A 75 -0.14 5.93 18.83
CA ALA A 75 -1.35 6.36 18.15
C ALA A 75 -2.60 5.59 18.59
N ARG A 76 -2.42 4.36 19.10
CA ARG A 76 -3.50 3.52 19.62
C ARG A 76 -3.60 3.50 21.16
N GLY A 77 -2.73 4.23 21.86
CA GLY A 77 -2.71 4.30 23.32
C GLY A 77 -2.37 2.96 23.97
N THR A 78 -1.50 2.16 23.36
CA THR A 78 -1.10 0.82 23.82
C THR A 78 0.42 0.68 23.93
N ASP A 79 0.89 -0.42 24.52
CA ASP A 79 2.31 -0.75 24.58
C ASP A 79 2.77 -1.41 23.27
N PRO A 80 3.96 -1.07 22.70
CA PRO A 80 4.53 -1.75 21.56
C PRO A 80 4.62 -3.27 21.70
N GLU A 81 4.84 -3.78 22.90
CA GLU A 81 4.92 -5.22 23.18
C GLU A 81 3.59 -5.95 22.98
N GLU A 82 2.45 -5.26 23.12
CA GLU A 82 1.13 -5.82 22.83
C GLU A 82 0.90 -5.99 21.31
N LEU A 83 1.49 -5.13 20.51
CA LEU A 83 1.38 -5.16 19.04
C LEU A 83 2.33 -6.19 18.41
N ARG A 84 3.52 -6.37 19.01
CA ARG A 84 4.62 -7.19 18.49
C ARG A 84 4.25 -8.62 18.07
N PRO A 85 3.39 -9.38 18.80
CA PRO A 85 3.03 -10.75 18.41
C PRO A 85 2.24 -10.86 17.09
N TYR A 86 1.62 -9.79 16.64
CA TYR A 86 0.71 -9.78 15.50
C TYR A 86 1.32 -9.19 14.24
N VAL A 87 2.49 -8.52 14.36
CA VAL A 87 3.10 -7.82 13.22
C VAL A 87 4.17 -8.66 12.53
N TYR A 88 4.25 -8.49 11.23
CA TYR A 88 5.38 -8.87 10.41
C TYR A 88 6.22 -7.63 10.06
N ILE A 89 7.50 -7.86 9.83
CA ILE A 89 8.45 -6.81 9.46
C ILE A 89 9.20 -7.26 8.22
N TYR A 90 9.07 -6.51 7.15
CA TYR A 90 9.85 -6.69 5.93
C TYR A 90 10.83 -5.54 5.76
N LYS A 91 12.04 -5.85 5.28
CA LYS A 91 13.11 -4.87 5.07
C LYS A 91 13.60 -4.89 3.63
N ASN A 92 13.95 -3.73 3.12
CA ASN A 92 14.58 -3.52 1.83
C ASN A 92 13.81 -4.22 0.68
N MET A 93 14.43 -5.11 -0.06
CA MET A 93 13.79 -5.75 -1.21
C MET A 93 12.62 -6.67 -0.83
N ASP A 94 12.59 -7.21 0.38
CA ASP A 94 11.44 -7.98 0.87
C ASP A 94 10.23 -7.07 1.12
N ALA A 95 10.45 -5.84 1.62
CA ALA A 95 9.41 -4.83 1.74
C ALA A 95 8.87 -4.39 0.36
N VAL A 96 9.77 -4.21 -0.61
CA VAL A 96 9.39 -3.89 -1.99
C VAL A 96 8.59 -5.02 -2.62
N ARG A 97 9.05 -6.27 -2.50
CA ARG A 97 8.35 -7.46 -3.00
C ARG A 97 6.96 -7.58 -2.39
N HIS A 98 6.85 -7.43 -1.08
CA HIS A 98 5.58 -7.47 -0.38
C HIS A 98 4.62 -6.38 -0.88
N LEU A 99 5.08 -5.14 -0.99
CA LEU A 99 4.27 -4.05 -1.51
C LEU A 99 3.76 -4.30 -2.94
N PHE A 100 4.64 -4.85 -3.84
CA PHE A 100 4.23 -5.19 -5.20
C PHE A 100 3.22 -6.34 -5.21
N SER A 101 3.38 -7.33 -4.35
CA SER A 101 2.44 -8.44 -4.17
C SER A 101 1.09 -7.94 -3.67
N VAL A 102 1.08 -7.04 -2.68
CA VAL A 102 -0.14 -6.39 -2.18
C VAL A 102 -0.83 -5.57 -3.27
N ALA A 103 -0.07 -4.70 -3.97
CA ALA A 103 -0.61 -3.89 -5.06
C ALA A 103 -1.21 -4.71 -6.20
N SER A 104 -0.65 -5.92 -6.44
CA SER A 104 -1.09 -6.87 -7.46
C SER A 104 -2.16 -7.85 -6.97
N SER A 105 -2.65 -7.66 -5.74
CA SER A 105 -3.66 -8.52 -5.09
C SER A 105 -3.23 -9.99 -4.92
N LEU A 106 -1.91 -10.26 -4.87
CA LEU A 106 -1.36 -11.60 -4.66
C LEU A 106 -1.31 -11.97 -3.17
N ASP A 107 -1.25 -10.98 -2.29
CA ASP A 107 -1.31 -11.13 -0.83
C ASP A 107 -2.65 -10.63 -0.26
N SER A 108 -3.68 -10.55 -1.06
CA SER A 108 -5.04 -10.25 -0.63
C SER A 108 -5.73 -11.52 -0.14
N MET A 109 -6.74 -11.35 0.71
CA MET A 109 -7.61 -12.45 1.17
C MET A 109 -8.24 -13.16 -0.02
N ILE A 110 -8.53 -12.42 -1.08
CA ILE A 110 -8.98 -12.90 -2.37
C ILE A 110 -7.97 -12.51 -3.43
N LEU A 111 -7.45 -13.52 -4.12
CA LEU A 111 -6.49 -13.34 -5.20
C LEU A 111 -7.14 -12.55 -6.36
N GLY A 112 -6.55 -11.40 -6.72
CA GLY A 112 -7.01 -10.60 -7.85
C GLY A 112 -7.99 -9.49 -7.51
N GLU A 113 -8.32 -9.23 -6.24
CA GLU A 113 -9.25 -8.18 -5.82
C GLU A 113 -8.79 -6.79 -6.30
N PRO A 114 -9.61 -6.05 -7.09
CA PRO A 114 -9.20 -4.78 -7.68
C PRO A 114 -9.12 -3.63 -6.67
N GLN A 115 -9.79 -3.77 -5.53
CA GLN A 115 -9.96 -2.68 -4.54
C GLN A 115 -8.66 -2.26 -3.87
N ILE A 116 -7.77 -3.21 -3.58
CA ILE A 116 -6.51 -2.91 -2.86
C ILE A 116 -5.64 -1.90 -3.60
N LEU A 117 -5.62 -1.94 -4.95
CA LEU A 117 -4.89 -0.96 -5.75
C LEU A 117 -5.49 0.46 -5.61
N GLY A 118 -6.82 0.56 -5.55
CA GLY A 118 -7.54 1.81 -5.29
C GLY A 118 -7.22 2.37 -3.90
N GLN A 119 -7.24 1.51 -2.89
CA GLN A 119 -6.93 1.83 -1.50
C GLN A 119 -5.45 2.28 -1.35
N LEU A 120 -4.52 1.59 -2.01
CA LEU A 120 -3.11 1.96 -2.03
C LEU A 120 -2.88 3.33 -2.68
N LYS A 121 -3.55 3.63 -3.80
CA LYS A 121 -3.51 4.95 -4.44
C LYS A 121 -4.09 6.03 -3.53
N SER A 122 -5.12 5.73 -2.77
CA SER A 122 -5.72 6.67 -1.80
C SER A 122 -4.75 6.94 -0.64
N ALA A 123 -4.14 5.89 -0.08
CA ALA A 123 -3.11 5.99 0.96
C ALA A 123 -1.92 6.84 0.51
N TYR A 124 -1.43 6.61 -0.72
CA TYR A 124 -0.36 7.42 -1.31
C TYR A 124 -0.74 8.89 -1.43
N ARG A 125 -1.96 9.21 -1.94
CA ARG A 125 -2.41 10.60 -2.04
C ARG A 125 -2.47 11.30 -0.69
N LYS A 126 -2.91 10.60 0.37
CA LYS A 126 -2.94 11.11 1.74
C LYS A 126 -1.52 11.39 2.25
N ALA A 127 -0.58 10.44 2.09
CA ALA A 127 0.81 10.62 2.49
C ALA A 127 1.49 11.77 1.74
N ALA A 128 1.27 11.89 0.43
CA ALA A 128 1.79 13.00 -0.38
C ALA A 128 1.21 14.36 0.05
N ALA A 129 -0.07 14.43 0.38
CA ALA A 129 -0.71 15.65 0.89
C ALA A 129 -0.15 16.09 2.25
N CYS A 130 0.32 15.12 3.07
CA CYS A 130 1.02 15.39 4.33
C CYS A 130 2.52 15.67 4.15
N HIS A 131 3.03 15.74 2.91
CA HIS A 131 4.47 15.86 2.59
C HIS A 131 5.35 14.76 3.23
N ALA A 132 4.78 13.59 3.43
CA ALA A 132 5.46 12.45 4.04
C ALA A 132 6.14 11.52 3.03
N THR A 133 6.05 11.81 1.72
CA THR A 133 6.68 11.04 0.66
C THR A 133 7.78 11.85 -0.03
N GLY A 134 8.89 11.19 -0.37
CA GLY A 134 10.04 11.78 -1.07
C GLY A 134 10.40 10.96 -2.33
N VAL A 135 11.68 10.93 -2.66
CA VAL A 135 12.18 10.32 -3.90
C VAL A 135 11.95 8.81 -3.95
N ILE A 136 12.18 8.12 -2.82
CA ILE A 136 12.15 6.65 -2.76
C ILE A 136 10.70 6.16 -2.78
N LEU A 137 9.84 6.63 -1.84
CA LEU A 137 8.45 6.18 -1.77
C LEU A 137 7.64 6.60 -2.99
N ASN A 138 7.84 7.80 -3.53
CA ASN A 138 7.17 8.20 -4.77
C ASN A 138 7.48 7.23 -5.91
N ARG A 139 8.77 6.91 -6.12
CA ARG A 139 9.17 5.97 -7.17
C ARG A 139 8.66 4.57 -6.92
N LEU A 140 8.74 4.09 -5.66
CA LEU A 140 8.30 2.77 -5.24
C LEU A 140 6.79 2.58 -5.48
N LEU A 141 5.98 3.55 -5.07
CA LEU A 141 4.53 3.48 -5.21
C LEU A 141 4.07 3.61 -6.66
N HIS A 142 4.66 4.52 -7.43
CA HIS A 142 4.38 4.57 -8.88
C HIS A 142 4.77 3.27 -9.59
N LYS A 143 5.88 2.65 -9.18
CA LYS A 143 6.29 1.34 -9.70
C LYS A 143 5.30 0.26 -9.29
N ALA A 144 4.85 0.23 -8.03
CA ALA A 144 3.82 -0.70 -7.55
C ALA A 144 2.52 -0.62 -8.39
N PHE A 145 2.08 0.61 -8.74
CA PHE A 145 0.91 0.79 -9.61
C PHE A 145 1.14 0.24 -11.03
N SER A 146 2.35 0.39 -11.56
CA SER A 146 2.72 -0.16 -12.87
C SER A 146 2.79 -1.68 -12.84
N VAL A 147 3.37 -2.27 -11.79
CA VAL A 147 3.46 -3.72 -11.58
C VAL A 147 2.06 -4.33 -11.48
N ALA A 148 1.18 -3.75 -10.67
CA ALA A 148 -0.21 -4.19 -10.55
C ALA A 148 -0.94 -4.16 -11.90
N LYS A 149 -0.70 -3.13 -12.73
CA LYS A 149 -1.26 -3.07 -14.08
C LYS A 149 -0.69 -4.16 -14.99
N ARG A 150 0.63 -4.39 -14.94
CA ARG A 150 1.31 -5.42 -15.73
C ARG A 150 0.77 -6.82 -15.37
N VAL A 151 0.73 -7.16 -14.08
CA VAL A 151 0.18 -8.43 -13.59
C VAL A 151 -1.26 -8.63 -14.08
N ARG A 152 -2.11 -7.62 -13.95
CA ARG A 152 -3.50 -7.67 -14.40
C ARG A 152 -3.64 -7.88 -15.91
N THR A 153 -2.70 -7.37 -16.71
CA THR A 153 -2.75 -7.47 -18.18
C THR A 153 -2.14 -8.78 -18.69
N GLU A 154 -1.09 -9.28 -18.05
CA GLU A 154 -0.30 -10.43 -18.51
C GLU A 154 -0.72 -11.75 -17.86
N THR A 155 -1.56 -11.71 -16.81
CA THR A 155 -2.07 -12.90 -16.11
C THR A 155 -3.57 -12.88 -15.96
N ALA A 156 -4.17 -14.05 -15.73
CA ALA A 156 -5.59 -14.17 -15.46
C ALA A 156 -5.95 -13.97 -13.96
N VAL A 157 -5.02 -13.50 -13.13
CA VAL A 157 -5.24 -13.26 -11.68
C VAL A 157 -6.39 -12.28 -11.44
N ALA A 158 -6.57 -11.30 -12.32
CA ALA A 158 -7.61 -10.27 -12.19
C ALA A 158 -8.95 -10.62 -12.88
N SER A 159 -9.07 -11.77 -13.52
CA SER A 159 -10.25 -12.08 -14.33
C SER A 159 -11.49 -12.52 -13.53
N ARG A 160 -11.43 -12.47 -12.20
CA ARG A 160 -12.59 -12.80 -11.35
C ARG A 160 -12.72 -11.88 -10.15
N ASP A 161 -13.44 -10.78 -10.34
CA ASP A 161 -14.09 -10.00 -9.29
C ASP A 161 -15.16 -10.81 -8.52
N GLU A 162 -15.27 -12.11 -8.87
CA GLU A 162 -16.36 -12.98 -8.47
C GLU A 162 -16.14 -13.73 -7.15
N ALA A 163 -14.93 -13.86 -6.61
CA ALA A 163 -14.69 -14.87 -5.59
C ALA A 163 -15.31 -14.56 -4.22
N MET A 164 -15.26 -13.31 -3.75
CA MET A 164 -15.85 -12.97 -2.44
C MET A 164 -17.36 -12.80 -2.52
N SER A 165 -17.83 -12.33 -3.62
CA SER A 165 -19.25 -12.25 -3.92
C SER A 165 -19.85 -13.63 -4.15
N VAL A 166 -19.09 -14.55 -4.77
CA VAL A 166 -19.45 -15.99 -4.83
C VAL A 166 -19.46 -16.58 -3.43
N GLY A 167 -18.46 -16.28 -2.57
CA GLY A 167 -18.42 -16.75 -1.19
C GLY A 167 -19.62 -16.29 -0.36
N ALA A 168 -20.01 -15.02 -0.46
CA ALA A 168 -21.22 -14.53 0.20
C ALA A 168 -22.50 -15.15 -0.37
N GLY A 169 -22.57 -15.36 -1.69
CA GLY A 169 -23.64 -16.07 -2.36
C GLY A 169 -23.71 -17.55 -1.96
N GLU A 170 -22.58 -18.26 -1.96
CA GLU A 170 -22.47 -19.65 -1.54
C GLU A 170 -22.78 -19.84 -0.05
N MET A 171 -22.38 -18.91 0.82
CA MET A 171 -22.80 -18.93 2.23
C MET A 171 -24.31 -18.75 2.36
N ALA A 172 -24.89 -17.84 1.62
CA ALA A 172 -26.33 -17.66 1.62
C ALA A 172 -27.05 -18.90 1.05
N GLU A 173 -26.49 -19.56 0.03
CA GLU A 173 -27.02 -20.84 -0.50
C GLU A 173 -26.83 -22.00 0.48
N ARG A 174 -25.69 -22.12 1.16
CA ARG A 174 -25.47 -23.15 2.21
C ARG A 174 -26.39 -22.93 3.40
N ALA A 175 -26.71 -21.68 3.70
CA ALA A 175 -27.58 -21.29 4.80
C ALA A 175 -29.07 -21.49 4.48
N SER A 176 -29.47 -21.48 3.20
CA SER A 176 -30.86 -21.63 2.76
C SER A 176 -30.91 -22.53 1.53
N THR A 177 -31.66 -23.63 1.64
CA THR A 177 -31.83 -24.61 0.56
C THR A 177 -32.58 -24.07 -0.68
N HIS A 178 -33.24 -22.89 -0.58
CA HIS A 178 -33.93 -22.19 -1.66
C HIS A 178 -33.93 -20.69 -1.39
N LEU A 179 -33.09 -19.94 -2.08
CA LEU A 179 -33.04 -18.46 -2.02
C LEU A 179 -34.23 -17.77 -2.68
N GLN A 180 -35.03 -18.52 -3.47
CA GLN A 180 -36.26 -18.02 -4.04
C GLN A 180 -37.26 -17.63 -2.94
N HIS A 181 -37.76 -16.39 -3.02
CA HIS A 181 -38.64 -15.75 -2.03
C HIS A 181 -37.94 -15.14 -0.80
N HIS A 182 -36.60 -15.07 -0.79
CA HIS A 182 -35.89 -14.34 0.23
C HIS A 182 -35.63 -12.90 -0.20
N LYS A 183 -35.63 -11.99 0.79
CA LYS A 183 -35.28 -10.59 0.60
C LYS A 183 -33.95 -10.29 1.29
N ALA A 184 -33.10 -9.52 0.63
CA ALA A 184 -31.84 -9.10 1.17
C ALA A 184 -31.83 -7.60 1.50
N MET A 185 -31.06 -7.21 2.50
CA MET A 185 -30.78 -5.82 2.82
C MET A 185 -29.29 -5.57 2.73
N LEU A 186 -28.93 -4.50 2.03
CA LEU A 186 -27.58 -3.99 1.93
C LEU A 186 -27.45 -2.76 2.82
N VAL A 187 -26.55 -2.79 3.80
CA VAL A 187 -26.29 -1.68 4.71
C VAL A 187 -24.89 -1.10 4.39
N GLY A 188 -24.89 0.11 3.86
CA GLY A 188 -23.72 0.72 3.25
C GLY A 188 -23.72 0.60 1.73
N ALA A 189 -22.84 1.34 1.08
CA ALA A 189 -22.67 1.35 -0.37
C ALA A 189 -21.17 1.17 -0.70
N GLY A 190 -20.55 0.15 -0.10
CA GLY A 190 -19.19 -0.28 -0.41
C GLY A 190 -19.18 -1.21 -1.63
N GLU A 191 -18.11 -1.18 -2.41
CA GLU A 191 -17.95 -2.00 -3.64
C GLU A 191 -18.14 -3.49 -3.37
N MET A 192 -17.68 -3.99 -2.21
CA MET A 192 -17.79 -5.40 -1.82
C MET A 192 -19.25 -5.81 -1.56
N ALA A 193 -20.02 -4.94 -0.91
CA ALA A 193 -21.42 -5.18 -0.65
C ALA A 193 -22.24 -5.13 -1.94
N GLU A 194 -21.91 -4.24 -2.87
CA GLU A 194 -22.48 -4.15 -4.21
C GLU A 194 -22.27 -5.45 -4.99
N LEU A 195 -21.06 -5.98 -4.93
CA LEU A 195 -20.71 -7.23 -5.59
C LEU A 195 -21.44 -8.43 -4.97
N ALA A 196 -21.49 -8.52 -3.63
CA ALA A 196 -22.24 -9.55 -2.92
C ALA A 196 -23.74 -9.51 -3.24
N ALA A 197 -24.34 -8.30 -3.31
CA ALA A 197 -25.71 -8.10 -3.73
C ALA A 197 -25.98 -8.60 -5.17
N THR A 198 -25.05 -8.37 -6.09
CA THR A 198 -25.13 -8.86 -7.47
C THR A 198 -25.24 -10.39 -7.51
N HIS A 199 -24.44 -11.10 -6.70
CA HIS A 199 -24.47 -12.56 -6.64
C HIS A 199 -25.74 -13.11 -5.96
N LEU A 200 -26.24 -12.43 -4.92
CA LEU A 200 -27.52 -12.82 -4.31
C LEU A 200 -28.66 -12.72 -5.29
N LEU A 201 -28.70 -11.72 -6.17
CA LEU A 201 -29.69 -11.61 -7.23
C LEU A 201 -29.56 -12.74 -8.27
N GLN A 202 -28.33 -13.07 -8.67
CA GLN A 202 -28.07 -14.19 -9.58
C GLN A 202 -28.46 -15.53 -8.97
N ALA A 203 -28.33 -15.68 -7.65
CA ALA A 203 -28.72 -16.84 -6.88
C ALA A 203 -30.24 -16.92 -6.61
N GLY A 204 -31.01 -15.88 -7.00
CA GLY A 204 -32.48 -15.92 -6.99
C GLY A 204 -33.14 -15.17 -5.83
N VAL A 205 -32.49 -14.26 -5.19
CA VAL A 205 -33.10 -13.34 -4.20
C VAL A 205 -34.10 -12.42 -4.90
N ASP A 206 -35.31 -12.29 -4.35
CA ASP A 206 -36.41 -11.57 -5.00
C ASP A 206 -36.28 -10.05 -4.99
N GLU A 207 -35.79 -9.47 -3.87
CA GLU A 207 -35.69 -8.02 -3.68
C GLU A 207 -34.50 -7.65 -2.84
N ILE A 208 -33.79 -6.57 -3.23
CA ILE A 208 -32.73 -5.97 -2.43
C ILE A 208 -33.18 -4.59 -1.91
N LEU A 209 -33.11 -4.43 -0.60
CA LEU A 209 -33.28 -3.16 0.08
C LEU A 209 -31.90 -2.55 0.33
N VAL A 210 -31.71 -1.26 0.07
CA VAL A 210 -30.42 -0.56 0.29
C VAL A 210 -30.59 0.52 1.32
N ALA A 211 -29.92 0.38 2.46
CA ALA A 211 -29.85 1.40 3.50
C ALA A 211 -28.47 2.05 3.51
N ASN A 212 -28.38 3.34 3.25
CA ASN A 212 -27.12 4.06 3.25
C ASN A 212 -27.26 5.44 3.91
N ARG A 213 -26.22 5.87 4.68
CA ARG A 213 -26.21 7.18 5.35
C ARG A 213 -26.42 8.32 4.36
N THR A 214 -25.79 8.29 3.19
CA THR A 214 -26.06 9.21 2.08
C THR A 214 -27.17 8.59 1.22
N PHE A 215 -28.40 9.06 1.40
CA PHE A 215 -29.59 8.48 0.76
C PHE A 215 -29.48 8.45 -0.78
N SER A 216 -28.97 9.53 -1.41
CA SER A 216 -28.78 9.59 -2.86
C SER A 216 -27.87 8.48 -3.41
N ARG A 217 -26.83 8.10 -2.68
CA ARG A 217 -25.95 7.00 -3.05
C ARG A 217 -26.64 5.65 -2.89
N GLY A 218 -27.48 5.51 -1.85
CA GLY A 218 -28.35 4.34 -1.68
C GLY A 218 -29.37 4.20 -2.81
N GLU A 219 -29.97 5.30 -3.28
CA GLU A 219 -30.88 5.29 -4.43
C GLU A 219 -30.20 4.89 -5.73
N GLU A 220 -28.98 5.39 -5.98
CA GLU A 220 -28.21 5.03 -7.17
C GLU A 220 -27.93 3.54 -7.20
N LEU A 221 -27.51 2.97 -6.06
CA LEU A 221 -27.22 1.56 -5.91
C LEU A 221 -28.51 0.70 -6.01
N ALA A 222 -29.59 1.12 -5.37
CA ALA A 222 -30.87 0.41 -5.44
C ALA A 222 -31.42 0.32 -6.88
N ARG A 223 -31.23 1.38 -7.70
CA ARG A 223 -31.62 1.38 -9.11
C ARG A 223 -30.86 0.34 -9.93
N GLN A 224 -29.59 0.08 -9.65
CA GLN A 224 -28.78 -0.93 -10.35
C GLN A 224 -29.35 -2.35 -10.13
N PHE A 225 -29.93 -2.58 -8.95
CA PHE A 225 -30.49 -3.88 -8.55
C PHE A 225 -31.99 -4.00 -8.71
N ASN A 226 -32.68 -3.02 -9.31
CA ASN A 226 -34.14 -2.92 -9.33
C ASN A 226 -34.73 -3.05 -7.91
N GLY A 227 -34.00 -2.64 -6.90
CA GLY A 227 -34.36 -2.71 -5.49
C GLY A 227 -34.92 -1.39 -4.97
N ARG A 228 -35.04 -1.29 -3.64
CA ARG A 228 -35.61 -0.14 -2.94
C ARG A 228 -34.60 0.49 -1.99
N ALA A 229 -34.38 1.80 -2.11
CA ALA A 229 -33.58 2.55 -1.16
C ALA A 229 -34.39 2.89 0.10
N LEU A 230 -33.73 2.82 1.24
CA LEU A 230 -34.28 3.13 2.56
C LEU A 230 -33.45 4.21 3.24
N PRO A 231 -34.06 5.16 3.96
CA PRO A 231 -33.34 6.01 4.90
C PRO A 231 -32.63 5.16 5.94
N PHE A 232 -31.39 5.52 6.25
CA PHE A 232 -30.54 4.74 7.20
C PHE A 232 -31.19 4.61 8.58
N GLU A 233 -31.90 5.65 9.03
CA GLU A 233 -32.62 5.69 10.30
C GLU A 233 -33.78 4.71 10.36
N SER A 234 -34.30 4.28 9.20
CA SER A 234 -35.42 3.32 9.12
C SER A 234 -34.96 1.87 9.05
N LEU A 235 -33.63 1.60 9.05
CA LEU A 235 -33.04 0.27 8.94
C LEU A 235 -33.70 -0.73 9.92
N ALA A 236 -33.78 -0.40 11.20
CA ALA A 236 -34.31 -1.29 12.23
C ALA A 236 -35.77 -1.70 11.98
N SER A 237 -36.59 -0.82 11.41
CA SER A 237 -38.01 -1.10 11.11
C SER A 237 -38.20 -2.08 9.93
N HIS A 238 -37.24 -2.17 9.02
CA HIS A 238 -37.29 -3.03 7.83
C HIS A 238 -36.60 -4.39 8.03
N LEU A 239 -35.91 -4.61 9.16
CA LEU A 239 -35.29 -5.91 9.47
C LEU A 239 -36.31 -7.08 9.55
N THR A 240 -37.56 -6.77 9.78
CA THR A 240 -38.63 -7.80 9.77
C THR A 240 -38.97 -8.33 8.37
N GLU A 241 -38.66 -7.56 7.33
CA GLU A 241 -38.98 -7.86 5.93
C GLU A 241 -37.92 -8.71 5.23
N VAL A 242 -36.66 -8.72 5.75
CA VAL A 242 -35.50 -9.30 5.09
C VAL A 242 -34.97 -10.53 5.81
N ASP A 243 -34.40 -11.45 5.06
CA ASP A 243 -33.85 -12.71 5.56
C ASP A 243 -32.33 -12.70 5.56
N ILE A 244 -31.70 -11.93 4.65
CA ILE A 244 -30.25 -11.81 4.49
C ILE A 244 -29.87 -10.34 4.65
N ILE A 245 -28.90 -10.05 5.50
CA ILE A 245 -28.40 -8.70 5.71
C ILE A 245 -26.89 -8.70 5.45
N ILE A 246 -26.45 -7.84 4.52
CA ILE A 246 -25.02 -7.62 4.24
C ILE A 246 -24.66 -6.23 4.72
N THR A 247 -23.62 -6.11 5.54
CA THR A 247 -23.14 -4.84 6.07
C THR A 247 -21.74 -4.53 5.58
N SER A 248 -21.54 -3.27 5.14
CA SER A 248 -20.25 -2.76 4.64
C SER A 248 -20.20 -1.24 4.82
N THR A 249 -20.24 -0.76 6.08
CA THR A 249 -20.14 0.67 6.34
C THR A 249 -18.76 1.04 6.88
N GLY A 250 -18.45 2.32 6.95
CA GLY A 250 -17.27 2.83 7.66
C GLY A 250 -17.61 3.36 9.06
N SER A 251 -18.62 2.77 9.71
CA SER A 251 -19.02 3.19 11.06
C SER A 251 -17.96 2.74 12.07
N PRO A 252 -17.55 3.61 13.02
CA PRO A 252 -16.67 3.20 14.12
C PRO A 252 -17.39 2.34 15.18
N ASP A 253 -18.73 2.38 15.21
CA ASP A 253 -19.57 1.66 16.14
C ASP A 253 -20.56 0.76 15.41
N PRO A 254 -20.96 -0.41 16.03
CA PRO A 254 -21.93 -1.29 15.43
C PRO A 254 -23.27 -0.60 15.13
N VAL A 255 -23.74 -0.76 13.91
CA VAL A 255 -25.02 -0.19 13.41
C VAL A 255 -26.21 -1.12 13.67
N ILE A 256 -25.96 -2.43 13.87
CA ILE A 256 -26.97 -3.43 14.25
C ILE A 256 -26.55 -4.07 15.56
N ARG A 257 -27.43 -4.00 16.56
CA ARG A 257 -27.16 -4.53 17.90
C ARG A 257 -28.10 -5.68 18.26
N ALA A 258 -27.66 -6.59 19.13
CA ALA A 258 -28.42 -7.75 19.56
C ALA A 258 -29.81 -7.38 20.13
N ARG A 259 -29.93 -6.24 20.81
CA ARG A 259 -31.22 -5.74 21.30
C ARG A 259 -32.25 -5.43 20.20
N ASP A 260 -31.77 -4.99 19.04
CA ASP A 260 -32.61 -4.62 17.92
C ASP A 260 -33.18 -5.89 17.25
N ILE A 261 -32.37 -6.94 17.18
CA ILE A 261 -32.72 -8.22 16.55
C ILE A 261 -33.70 -9.04 17.40
N ARG A 262 -33.61 -9.00 18.74
CA ARG A 262 -34.51 -9.74 19.63
C ARG A 262 -36.00 -9.43 19.40
N GLY A 263 -36.31 -8.15 19.15
CA GLY A 263 -37.68 -7.71 18.82
C GLY A 263 -38.12 -8.19 17.44
N VAL A 264 -37.24 -8.14 16.48
CA VAL A 264 -37.44 -8.57 15.08
C VAL A 264 -37.74 -10.06 14.98
N LEU A 265 -36.99 -10.93 15.68
CA LEU A 265 -37.16 -12.37 15.68
C LEU A 265 -38.54 -12.77 16.12
N LYS A 266 -39.09 -12.14 17.18
CA LYS A 266 -40.48 -12.40 17.63
C LYS A 266 -41.52 -12.04 16.56
N ALA A 267 -41.36 -10.88 15.92
CA ALA A 267 -42.25 -10.42 14.86
C ALA A 267 -42.21 -11.35 13.63
N ARG A 268 -41.01 -11.91 13.35
CA ARG A 268 -40.76 -12.86 12.26
C ARG A 268 -41.18 -14.30 12.58
N LYS A 269 -41.75 -14.58 13.75
CA LYS A 269 -42.07 -15.94 14.22
C LYS A 269 -40.85 -16.88 14.19
N ASN A 270 -39.69 -16.34 14.59
CA ASN A 270 -38.41 -17.03 14.64
C ASN A 270 -37.92 -17.59 13.28
N ARG A 271 -38.32 -17.00 12.15
CA ARG A 271 -37.72 -17.34 10.86
C ARG A 271 -36.22 -17.01 10.90
N PRO A 272 -35.34 -17.86 10.33
CA PRO A 272 -33.89 -17.61 10.33
C PRO A 272 -33.54 -16.27 9.71
N MET A 273 -32.45 -15.66 10.22
CA MET A 273 -31.81 -14.46 9.68
C MET A 273 -30.34 -14.70 9.49
N PHE A 274 -29.83 -14.30 8.33
CA PHE A 274 -28.43 -14.44 7.96
C PHE A 274 -27.79 -13.06 7.88
N PHE A 275 -26.72 -12.87 8.62
CA PHE A 275 -25.93 -11.64 8.65
C PHE A 275 -24.56 -11.91 8.07
N ILE A 276 -24.12 -11.08 7.15
CA ILE A 276 -22.80 -11.13 6.50
C ILE A 276 -22.15 -9.77 6.75
N ASP A 277 -21.24 -9.70 7.71
CA ASP A 277 -20.54 -8.48 8.07
C ASP A 277 -19.17 -8.43 7.43
N ILE A 278 -19.04 -7.59 6.39
CA ILE A 278 -17.75 -7.36 5.69
C ILE A 278 -17.10 -6.03 6.07
N ALA A 279 -17.62 -5.36 7.11
CA ALA A 279 -17.05 -4.12 7.61
C ALA A 279 -15.91 -4.37 8.60
N VAL A 280 -14.95 -3.47 8.63
CA VAL A 280 -13.93 -3.36 9.68
C VAL A 280 -13.72 -1.86 9.97
N PRO A 281 -14.07 -1.39 11.18
CA PRO A 281 -14.66 -2.13 12.30
C PRO A 281 -16.02 -2.77 11.98
N ARG A 282 -16.42 -3.80 12.75
CA ARG A 282 -17.66 -4.53 12.52
C ARG A 282 -18.89 -3.63 12.65
N ASP A 283 -19.80 -3.78 11.71
CA ASP A 283 -21.12 -3.12 11.71
C ASP A 283 -22.15 -3.84 12.61
N ILE A 284 -21.89 -5.12 12.91
CA ILE A 284 -22.82 -5.97 13.67
C ILE A 284 -22.19 -6.35 15.01
N ASP A 285 -22.94 -6.12 16.05
CA ASP A 285 -22.54 -6.50 17.42
C ASP A 285 -22.35 -8.03 17.50
N PRO A 286 -21.17 -8.54 17.96
CA PRO A 286 -20.90 -9.97 18.11
C PRO A 286 -21.94 -10.74 18.94
N ASP A 287 -22.58 -10.07 19.90
CA ASP A 287 -23.65 -10.67 20.72
C ASP A 287 -24.88 -11.12 19.89
N VAL A 288 -24.98 -10.68 18.63
CA VAL A 288 -26.01 -11.12 17.68
C VAL A 288 -25.87 -12.61 17.38
N ASN A 289 -24.65 -13.14 17.32
CA ASN A 289 -24.41 -14.57 17.09
C ASN A 289 -24.93 -15.48 18.23
N GLY A 290 -25.17 -14.93 19.40
CA GLY A 290 -25.75 -15.66 20.53
C GLY A 290 -27.27 -15.79 20.50
N LEU A 291 -27.95 -15.29 19.45
CA LEU A 291 -29.40 -15.35 19.33
C LEU A 291 -29.85 -16.59 18.55
N ASP A 292 -30.91 -17.26 19.04
CA ASP A 292 -31.49 -18.41 18.34
C ASP A 292 -32.01 -18.03 16.94
N ASN A 293 -31.75 -18.87 15.94
CA ASN A 293 -32.13 -18.65 14.51
C ASN A 293 -31.48 -17.41 13.88
N VAL A 294 -30.33 -16.99 14.38
CA VAL A 294 -29.48 -15.97 13.76
C VAL A 294 -28.11 -16.60 13.41
N TYR A 295 -27.65 -16.34 12.21
CA TYR A 295 -26.38 -16.81 11.71
C TYR A 295 -25.58 -15.57 11.30
N LEU A 296 -24.52 -15.29 12.04
CA LEU A 296 -23.60 -14.18 11.77
C LEU A 296 -22.31 -14.73 11.17
N TYR A 297 -21.98 -14.25 9.99
CA TYR A 297 -20.73 -14.54 9.31
C TYR A 297 -19.94 -13.22 9.16
N ASP A 298 -18.71 -13.23 9.59
CA ASP A 298 -17.81 -12.09 9.39
C ASP A 298 -16.87 -12.30 8.19
N ILE A 299 -16.00 -11.32 7.95
CA ILE A 299 -15.08 -11.34 6.82
C ILE A 299 -14.08 -12.52 6.89
N ASP A 300 -13.79 -13.03 8.10
CA ASP A 300 -12.88 -14.17 8.27
C ASP A 300 -13.56 -15.51 7.97
N ASP A 301 -14.86 -15.64 8.25
CA ASP A 301 -15.67 -16.82 7.89
C ASP A 301 -15.80 -16.97 6.37
N LEU A 302 -15.87 -15.87 5.63
CA LEU A 302 -15.90 -15.88 4.15
C LEU A 302 -14.62 -16.46 3.54
N LYS A 303 -13.50 -16.44 4.29
CA LYS A 303 -12.21 -16.94 3.86
C LYS A 303 -12.22 -18.45 3.62
N GLU A 304 -12.85 -19.23 4.50
CA GLU A 304 -12.89 -20.69 4.37
C GLU A 304 -13.58 -21.14 3.08
N VAL A 305 -14.64 -20.45 2.66
CA VAL A 305 -15.39 -20.76 1.43
C VAL A 305 -14.58 -20.44 0.17
N VAL A 306 -13.76 -19.39 0.23
CA VAL A 306 -12.90 -18.96 -0.88
C VAL A 306 -11.68 -19.88 -1.07
N GLU A 307 -11.15 -20.45 0.01
CA GLU A 307 -9.98 -21.33 -0.04
C GLU A 307 -10.23 -22.66 -0.78
N GLU A 308 -11.46 -23.18 -0.78
CA GLU A 308 -11.84 -24.39 -1.52
C GLU A 308 -11.70 -24.24 -3.05
N ASN A 309 -11.74 -23.02 -3.59
CA ASN A 309 -11.67 -22.71 -5.02
C ASN A 309 -10.24 -22.41 -5.55
N LEU A 310 -9.21 -22.52 -4.71
CA LEU A 310 -7.83 -22.06 -5.02
C LEU A 310 -7.00 -22.97 -5.95
N ALA A 311 -7.40 -24.20 -6.23
CA ALA A 311 -6.58 -25.13 -6.99
C ALA A 311 -6.30 -24.67 -8.45
N THR A 312 -7.25 -24.00 -9.09
CA THR A 312 -7.14 -23.51 -10.48
C THR A 312 -6.34 -22.22 -10.62
N ARG A 313 -6.03 -21.54 -9.51
CA ARG A 313 -5.37 -20.22 -9.50
C ARG A 313 -3.87 -20.25 -9.26
N ARG A 314 -3.32 -21.42 -8.87
CA ARG A 314 -1.89 -21.56 -8.50
C ARG A 314 -0.95 -21.20 -9.65
N ASP A 315 -1.26 -21.64 -10.87
CA ASP A 315 -0.40 -21.39 -12.05
C ASP A 315 -0.36 -19.90 -12.43
N GLU A 316 -1.51 -19.21 -12.34
CA GLU A 316 -1.57 -17.78 -12.63
C GLU A 316 -0.93 -16.94 -11.51
N ALA A 317 -1.07 -17.34 -10.25
CA ALA A 317 -0.38 -16.72 -9.13
C ALA A 317 1.14 -16.89 -9.25
N GLN A 318 1.62 -18.03 -9.77
CA GLN A 318 3.04 -18.26 -10.01
C GLN A 318 3.59 -17.30 -11.08
N LYS A 319 2.90 -17.16 -12.21
CA LYS A 319 3.27 -16.20 -13.27
C LYS A 319 3.29 -14.76 -12.75
N ALA A 320 2.30 -14.40 -11.95
CA ALA A 320 2.24 -13.08 -11.34
C ALA A 320 3.39 -12.84 -10.35
N ALA A 321 3.80 -13.86 -9.58
CA ALA A 321 4.95 -13.78 -8.68
C ALA A 321 6.26 -13.60 -9.46
N GLU A 322 6.43 -14.25 -10.61
CA GLU A 322 7.58 -14.06 -11.49
C GLU A 322 7.69 -12.63 -12.01
N ILE A 323 6.55 -12.03 -12.42
CA ILE A 323 6.49 -10.61 -12.82
C ILE A 323 6.90 -9.71 -11.65
N VAL A 324 6.41 -9.99 -10.43
CA VAL A 324 6.79 -9.22 -9.24
C VAL A 324 8.30 -9.29 -9.00
N ASP A 325 8.91 -10.48 -9.11
CA ASP A 325 10.35 -10.68 -8.87
C ASP A 325 11.19 -9.92 -9.91
N GLU A 326 10.83 -9.98 -11.19
CA GLU A 326 11.48 -9.18 -12.25
C GLU A 326 11.44 -7.68 -11.92
N GLU A 327 10.31 -7.18 -11.47
CA GLU A 327 10.10 -5.76 -11.19
C GLU A 327 10.79 -5.31 -9.89
N VAL A 328 10.95 -6.21 -8.91
CA VAL A 328 11.80 -5.99 -7.73
C VAL A 328 13.25 -5.82 -8.13
N ASP A 329 13.75 -6.63 -9.06
CA ASP A 329 15.13 -6.52 -9.55
C ASP A 329 15.36 -5.20 -10.31
N ILE A 330 14.40 -4.78 -11.13
CA ILE A 330 14.45 -3.46 -11.80
C ILE A 330 14.47 -2.33 -10.77
N PHE A 331 13.64 -2.42 -9.73
CA PHE A 331 13.62 -1.41 -8.68
C PHE A 331 14.94 -1.38 -7.88
N ARG A 332 15.50 -2.54 -7.57
CA ARG A 332 16.83 -2.68 -6.92
C ARG A 332 17.91 -1.97 -7.74
N GLN A 333 17.96 -2.19 -9.05
CA GLN A 333 18.92 -1.54 -9.95
C GLN A 333 18.78 -0.01 -9.91
N TRP A 334 17.53 0.48 -9.92
CA TRP A 334 17.28 1.91 -9.80
C TRP A 334 17.75 2.44 -8.44
N LEU A 335 17.45 1.77 -7.33
CA LEU A 335 17.88 2.19 -6.00
C LEU A 335 19.41 2.26 -5.90
N CYS A 336 20.11 1.23 -6.40
CA CYS A 336 21.57 1.23 -6.47
C CYS A 336 22.11 2.37 -7.35
N SER A 337 21.35 2.82 -8.36
CA SER A 337 21.77 3.95 -9.20
C SER A 337 21.79 5.29 -8.46
N LEU A 338 20.96 5.44 -7.42
CA LEU A 338 20.96 6.63 -6.57
C LEU A 338 22.27 6.75 -5.77
N ASP A 339 22.85 5.64 -5.31
CA ASP A 339 24.13 5.63 -4.58
C ASP A 339 25.29 6.09 -5.44
N VAL A 340 25.24 5.76 -6.73
CA VAL A 340 26.33 6.07 -7.67
C VAL A 340 26.28 7.52 -8.15
N GLN A 341 25.09 8.11 -8.18
CA GLN A 341 24.85 9.44 -8.78
C GLN A 341 25.72 10.54 -8.16
N PRO A 342 25.89 10.69 -6.82
CA PRO A 342 26.75 11.70 -6.24
C PRO A 342 28.20 11.57 -6.73
N THR A 343 28.73 10.33 -6.79
CA THR A 343 30.10 10.09 -7.25
C THR A 343 30.28 10.43 -8.73
N ILE A 344 29.25 10.21 -9.56
CA ILE A 344 29.28 10.63 -10.98
C ILE A 344 29.31 12.15 -11.09
N VAL A 345 28.51 12.85 -10.28
CA VAL A 345 28.51 14.33 -10.26
C VAL A 345 29.87 14.86 -9.82
N ASP A 346 30.44 14.33 -8.73
CA ASP A 346 31.76 14.71 -8.24
C ASP A 346 32.84 14.47 -9.30
N LEU A 347 32.79 13.34 -10.00
CA LEU A 347 33.74 13.01 -11.07
C LEU A 347 33.67 13.97 -12.25
N ILE A 348 32.45 14.32 -12.68
CA ILE A 348 32.23 15.29 -13.76
C ILE A 348 32.78 16.66 -13.32
N GLN A 349 32.42 17.12 -12.14
CA GLN A 349 32.84 18.41 -11.62
C GLN A 349 34.38 18.52 -11.45
N HIS A 350 34.99 17.44 -10.96
CA HIS A 350 36.45 17.34 -10.83
C HIS A 350 37.13 17.49 -12.19
N GLY A 351 36.64 16.78 -13.20
CA GLY A 351 37.20 16.89 -14.55
C GLY A 351 36.97 18.25 -15.22
N GLU A 352 35.80 18.85 -15.06
CA GLU A 352 35.51 20.19 -15.58
C GLU A 352 36.35 21.26 -14.91
N ASN A 353 36.58 21.19 -13.59
CA ASN A 353 37.46 22.11 -12.89
C ASN A 353 38.90 22.02 -13.40
N ALA A 354 39.43 20.79 -13.56
CA ALA A 354 40.76 20.59 -14.12
C ALA A 354 40.88 21.15 -15.56
N ALA A 355 39.85 20.96 -16.40
CA ALA A 355 39.83 21.55 -17.75
C ALA A 355 39.84 23.07 -17.72
N HIS A 356 39.03 23.69 -16.86
CA HIS A 356 39.00 25.15 -16.76
C HIS A 356 40.34 25.73 -16.26
N GLU A 357 41.01 25.08 -15.30
CA GLU A 357 42.33 25.48 -14.81
C GLU A 357 43.39 25.43 -15.92
N GLU A 358 43.42 24.33 -16.71
CA GLU A 358 44.37 24.18 -17.81
C GLU A 358 44.08 25.15 -18.96
N VAL A 359 42.81 25.40 -19.30
CA VAL A 359 42.39 26.41 -20.27
C VAL A 359 42.87 27.79 -19.81
N ALA A 360 42.62 28.19 -18.57
CA ALA A 360 43.04 29.47 -18.00
C ALA A 360 44.58 29.62 -18.03
N ARG A 361 45.30 28.55 -17.68
CA ARG A 361 46.78 28.53 -17.71
C ARG A 361 47.31 28.66 -19.15
N THR A 362 46.69 27.97 -20.09
CA THR A 362 47.04 27.99 -21.50
C THR A 362 46.78 29.36 -22.13
N LEU A 363 45.61 29.95 -21.92
CA LEU A 363 45.27 31.29 -22.40
C LEU A 363 46.20 32.37 -21.84
N LYS A 364 46.59 32.26 -20.57
CA LYS A 364 47.61 33.16 -19.97
C LYS A 364 48.98 33.07 -20.63
N ARG A 365 49.39 31.88 -21.10
CA ARG A 365 50.67 31.68 -21.81
C ARG A 365 50.60 32.17 -23.28
N LEU A 366 49.46 32.06 -23.92
CA LEU A 366 49.28 32.49 -25.31
C LEU A 366 49.13 34.00 -25.45
N GLY A 367 48.80 34.71 -24.40
CA GLY A 367 48.63 36.18 -24.41
C GLY A 367 47.29 36.57 -25.05
N HIS A 368 47.35 37.44 -26.08
CA HIS A 368 46.13 37.89 -26.76
C HIS A 368 45.62 36.80 -27.73
N VAL A 369 44.46 36.29 -27.50
CA VAL A 369 43.80 35.27 -28.35
C VAL A 369 42.43 35.82 -28.74
N ASP A 370 42.02 35.67 -29.97
CA ASP A 370 40.69 36.05 -30.45
C ASP A 370 39.62 35.14 -29.81
N ASP A 371 38.38 35.63 -29.78
CA ASP A 371 37.27 34.95 -29.07
C ASP A 371 36.93 33.56 -29.69
N ALA A 372 37.08 33.41 -31.02
CA ALA A 372 36.82 32.15 -31.70
C ALA A 372 37.83 31.06 -31.30
N THR A 373 39.13 31.45 -31.23
CA THR A 373 40.20 30.55 -30.78
C THR A 373 40.04 30.20 -29.29
N ARG A 374 39.66 31.17 -28.45
CA ARG A 374 39.35 30.92 -27.04
C ARG A 374 38.23 29.89 -26.87
N GLU A 375 37.08 30.09 -27.57
CA GLU A 375 35.96 29.19 -27.51
C GLU A 375 36.35 27.77 -28.05
N ALA A 376 37.14 27.69 -29.10
CA ALA A 376 37.59 26.40 -29.63
C ALA A 376 38.46 25.62 -28.60
N ILE A 377 39.34 26.31 -27.86
CA ILE A 377 40.16 25.72 -26.79
C ILE A 377 39.28 25.22 -25.65
N GLU A 378 38.31 26.01 -25.19
CA GLU A 378 37.35 25.63 -24.12
C GLU A 378 36.52 24.41 -24.51
N VAL A 379 35.92 24.43 -25.73
CA VAL A 379 35.15 23.31 -26.26
C VAL A 379 35.98 22.04 -26.36
N MET A 380 37.22 22.14 -26.85
CA MET A 380 38.14 21.02 -26.98
C MET A 380 38.46 20.42 -25.61
N ALA A 381 38.79 21.26 -24.60
CA ALA A 381 39.12 20.79 -23.27
C ALA A 381 37.95 20.06 -22.57
N LEU A 382 36.76 20.63 -22.64
CA LEU A 382 35.57 20.00 -22.12
C LEU A 382 35.18 18.71 -22.87
N ALA A 383 35.37 18.66 -24.18
CA ALA A 383 35.13 17.46 -24.98
C ALA A 383 36.09 16.31 -24.60
N LEU A 384 37.36 16.62 -24.32
CA LEU A 384 38.34 15.65 -23.81
C LEU A 384 37.95 15.09 -22.45
N VAL A 385 37.56 15.95 -21.51
CA VAL A 385 37.07 15.53 -20.16
C VAL A 385 35.87 14.61 -20.29
N ARG A 386 34.86 14.94 -21.11
CA ARG A 386 33.69 14.10 -21.32
C ARG A 386 34.07 12.72 -21.85
N LYS A 387 35.03 12.65 -22.82
CA LYS A 387 35.51 11.38 -23.34
C LYS A 387 36.24 10.55 -22.29
N LEU A 388 37.12 11.19 -21.50
CA LEU A 388 37.86 10.50 -20.43
C LEU A 388 36.96 10.01 -19.30
N ASN A 389 35.92 10.76 -18.94
CA ASN A 389 34.98 10.39 -17.90
C ASN A 389 33.96 9.32 -18.35
N HIS A 390 33.83 9.04 -19.66
CA HIS A 390 32.85 8.10 -20.18
C HIS A 390 33.00 6.69 -19.56
N ASP A 391 34.19 6.09 -19.66
CA ASP A 391 34.43 4.73 -19.18
C ASP A 391 34.34 4.60 -17.67
N PRO A 392 34.91 5.53 -16.85
CA PRO A 392 34.65 5.60 -15.41
C PRO A 392 33.16 5.64 -15.04
N ILE A 393 32.39 6.50 -15.70
CA ILE A 393 30.94 6.60 -15.47
C ILE A 393 30.24 5.29 -15.84
N MET A 394 30.61 4.69 -16.97
CA MET A 394 30.03 3.40 -17.37
C MET A 394 30.41 2.26 -16.43
N PHE A 395 31.63 2.26 -15.87
CA PHE A 395 32.04 1.31 -14.84
C PHE A 395 31.19 1.44 -13.57
N LEU A 396 30.95 2.66 -13.09
CA LEU A 396 30.05 2.92 -11.96
C LEU A 396 28.63 2.42 -12.25
N LYS A 397 28.06 2.77 -13.42
CA LYS A 397 26.71 2.37 -13.82
C LYS A 397 26.54 0.84 -13.97
N ARG A 398 27.53 0.14 -14.51
CA ARG A 398 27.51 -1.33 -14.60
C ARG A 398 27.53 -2.01 -13.23
N GLY A 399 28.04 -1.35 -12.20
CA GLY A 399 28.04 -1.84 -10.81
C GLY A 399 26.66 -1.95 -10.19
N THR A 400 25.68 -1.20 -10.70
CA THR A 400 24.30 -1.28 -10.21
C THR A 400 23.59 -2.58 -10.62
N MET A 401 24.15 -3.34 -11.57
CA MET A 401 23.63 -4.63 -12.04
C MET A 401 24.26 -5.85 -11.36
N SER A 402 25.26 -5.67 -10.46
CA SER A 402 25.94 -6.77 -9.79
C SER A 402 25.35 -7.04 -8.40
N GLN A 403 25.37 -8.30 -7.98
CA GLN A 403 24.92 -8.71 -6.64
C GLN A 403 25.78 -8.14 -5.50
N GLU A 404 27.00 -7.71 -5.78
CA GLU A 404 27.96 -7.19 -4.80
C GLU A 404 27.69 -5.73 -4.37
N GLY A 405 26.68 -5.08 -4.97
CA GLY A 405 26.36 -3.68 -4.68
C GLY A 405 27.31 -2.66 -5.29
N SER A 406 26.97 -1.37 -5.18
CA SER A 406 27.73 -0.25 -5.76
C SER A 406 28.91 0.22 -4.86
N ALA A 407 28.85 -0.03 -3.55
CA ALA A 407 29.78 0.54 -2.57
C ALA A 407 31.26 0.29 -2.84
N PRO A 408 31.74 -0.92 -3.20
CA PRO A 408 33.17 -1.14 -3.50
C PRO A 408 33.64 -0.34 -4.70
N ARG A 409 32.81 -0.20 -5.73
CA ARG A 409 33.13 0.56 -6.94
C ARG A 409 33.13 2.06 -6.70
N ILE A 410 32.18 2.56 -5.91
CA ILE A 410 32.14 3.94 -5.45
C ILE A 410 33.43 4.27 -4.70
N SER A 411 33.79 3.47 -3.70
CA SER A 411 35.01 3.68 -2.91
C SER A 411 36.27 3.67 -3.78
N LEU A 412 36.37 2.72 -4.73
CA LEU A 412 37.49 2.64 -5.67
C LEU A 412 37.60 3.91 -6.52
N MET A 413 36.49 4.35 -7.12
CA MET A 413 36.47 5.53 -8.00
C MET A 413 36.79 6.81 -7.22
N ARG A 414 36.22 6.99 -6.00
CA ARG A 414 36.54 8.14 -5.16
C ARG A 414 38.01 8.21 -4.82
N ARG A 415 38.66 7.06 -4.55
CA ARG A 415 40.11 6.97 -4.29
C ARG A 415 40.94 7.22 -5.54
N ILE A 416 40.60 6.62 -6.71
CA ILE A 416 41.36 6.79 -7.96
C ILE A 416 41.39 8.25 -8.39
N PHE A 417 40.20 8.90 -8.34
CA PHE A 417 40.08 10.31 -8.78
C PHE A 417 40.19 11.32 -7.65
N ASN A 418 40.55 10.88 -6.43
CA ASN A 418 40.80 11.75 -5.29
C ASN A 418 39.66 12.71 -4.96
N LEU A 419 38.39 12.22 -5.11
CA LEU A 419 37.21 13.05 -5.01
C LEU A 419 36.90 13.52 -3.57
N ASP A 420 37.52 12.93 -2.55
CA ASP A 420 37.29 13.27 -1.14
C ASP A 420 38.16 14.41 -0.61
N GLN A 421 39.12 14.91 -1.38
CA GLN A 421 40.03 15.98 -0.94
C GLN A 421 39.41 17.40 -0.97
N GLY A 422 38.15 17.56 -1.39
CA GLY A 422 37.45 18.85 -1.44
C GLY A 422 36.69 19.25 -0.15
N CYS A 423 36.63 18.41 0.88
CA CYS A 423 35.79 18.63 2.08
C CYS A 423 36.55 19.07 3.35
N THR A 424 37.76 19.58 3.21
CA THR A 424 38.53 20.09 4.39
C THR A 424 38.56 21.62 4.43
N CYS A 425 37.39 22.27 4.56
CA CYS A 425 37.35 23.69 4.94
C CYS A 425 36.06 24.00 5.71
N SER A 426 35.97 23.60 7.00
CA SER A 426 35.30 24.36 8.05
C SER A 426 35.21 23.61 9.39
N ALA A 427 36.36 23.04 9.83
CA ALA A 427 36.46 22.56 11.19
C ALA A 427 37.87 22.86 11.74
N ARG A 428 38.28 24.15 11.75
CA ARG A 428 39.35 24.68 12.58
C ARG A 428 39.14 26.17 12.74
N ASN A 429 38.43 26.54 13.80
CA ASN A 429 38.75 27.69 14.68
C ASN A 429 37.58 27.85 15.65
N ASN A 430 37.67 27.21 16.79
CA ASN A 430 37.27 27.71 18.09
C ASN A 430 37.92 26.79 19.12
N GLY A 431 39.14 27.05 19.36
CA GLY A 431 39.93 26.53 20.46
C GLY A 431 40.90 27.61 20.93
N GLU A 432 40.73 27.97 22.19
CA GLU A 432 41.70 28.63 23.04
C GLU A 432 41.91 30.14 22.84
N HIS A 433 41.25 30.90 23.70
CA HIS A 433 41.93 31.92 24.53
C HIS A 433 41.02 32.27 25.71
N GLU A 434 41.63 32.01 26.94
CA GLU A 434 41.30 32.45 28.31
C GLU A 434 40.00 31.98 28.96
#